data_b8e9b156851b623f34843115ad2f55c5
#
_entry.id   b8e9b156851b623f34843115ad2f55c5
#
_cell.length_a   1.000
_cell.length_b   1.000
_cell.length_c   1.000
_cell.angle_alpha   90.00
_cell.angle_beta   90.00
_cell.angle_gamma   90.00
#
_symmetry.space_group_name_H-M   'P 1'
#
loop_
_entity.id
_entity.type
_entity.pdbx_description
1 polymer ?
#
loop_
_entity_poly.entity_id
_entity_poly.type
_entity_poly.pdbx_seq_one_letter_code
_entity_poly.pdbx_strand_id
1 'polypeptide(L)'
;MDPRLTPVNQTVACSSLRGQIEHTNFVEGQNYQVNVPFVDLLGAPGGERNRQLIYGSKVKYFGETDGWAFIQNAYDDYVGYVPRETINLATNKTHIVSAPLSHVFSEPNIKSKNIATLPLASKVSGKKVENDFLEIETGWI
;
A
#
# COMPACT_ATOMS: atom_id res chain seq x y z
N MET A 1 -12.95 -3.61 21.66
CA MET A 1 -12.20 -3.67 20.37
C MET A 1 -11.23 -2.52 20.27
N ASP A 2 -10.01 -2.78 19.88
CA ASP A 2 -9.04 -1.72 19.61
C ASP A 2 -9.40 -1.00 18.31
N PRO A 3 -9.71 0.30 18.32
CA PRO A 3 -10.09 1.02 17.10
C PRO A 3 -8.96 1.07 16.06
N ARG A 4 -7.71 0.92 16.46
CA ARG A 4 -6.57 0.88 15.53
C ARG A 4 -6.50 -0.42 14.71
N LEU A 5 -7.21 -1.47 15.15
CA LEU A 5 -7.21 -2.79 14.52
C LEU A 5 -8.61 -3.19 14.03
N THR A 6 -9.58 -2.32 14.15
CA THR A 6 -10.98 -2.62 13.81
C THR A 6 -11.38 -1.84 12.58
N PRO A 7 -11.62 -2.52 11.43
CA PRO A 7 -11.92 -1.85 10.17
C PRO A 7 -13.36 -1.37 10.09
N VAL A 8 -13.65 -0.31 10.82
CA VAL A 8 -14.95 0.39 10.83
C VAL A 8 -14.76 1.89 10.99
N ASN A 9 -15.55 2.65 10.27
CA ASN A 9 -15.69 4.10 10.45
C ASN A 9 -17.18 4.50 10.31
N GLN A 10 -17.46 5.79 10.25
CA GLN A 10 -18.85 6.27 10.17
C GLN A 10 -19.58 5.86 8.89
N THR A 11 -18.84 5.64 7.80
CA THR A 11 -19.42 5.38 6.47
C THR A 11 -19.39 3.93 6.07
N VAL A 12 -18.50 3.12 6.62
CA VAL A 12 -18.27 1.75 6.18
C VAL A 12 -17.74 0.87 7.31
N ALA A 13 -18.09 -0.41 7.28
CA ALA A 13 -17.51 -1.44 8.15
C ALA A 13 -17.15 -2.67 7.32
N CYS A 14 -16.08 -3.35 7.70
CA CYS A 14 -15.72 -4.61 7.06
C CYS A 14 -16.81 -5.67 7.31
N SER A 15 -17.14 -6.44 6.29
CA SER A 15 -18.15 -7.50 6.36
C SER A 15 -17.85 -8.56 7.42
N SER A 16 -16.59 -8.75 7.78
CA SER A 16 -16.17 -9.67 8.85
C SER A 16 -16.71 -9.26 10.22
N LEU A 17 -17.14 -8.02 10.40
CA LEU A 17 -17.70 -7.51 11.65
C LEU A 17 -19.21 -7.69 11.78
N ARG A 18 -19.86 -8.29 10.77
CA ARG A 18 -21.30 -8.60 10.86
C ARG A 18 -21.59 -9.48 12.08
N GLY A 19 -22.61 -9.09 12.83
CA GLY A 19 -22.97 -9.79 14.06
C GLY A 19 -22.15 -9.40 15.29
N GLN A 20 -21.08 -8.64 15.13
CA GLN A 20 -20.27 -8.12 16.24
C GLN A 20 -20.54 -6.66 16.53
N ILE A 21 -20.91 -5.89 15.52
CA ILE A 21 -21.28 -4.47 15.63
C ILE A 21 -22.52 -4.18 14.80
N GLU A 22 -23.20 -3.08 15.12
CA GLU A 22 -24.27 -2.54 14.28
C GLU A 22 -23.70 -1.50 13.33
N HIS A 23 -24.03 -1.62 12.06
CA HIS A 23 -23.63 -0.65 11.03
C HIS A 23 -24.58 -0.72 9.84
N THR A 24 -24.72 0.39 9.11
CA THR A 24 -25.60 0.48 7.96
C THR A 24 -24.96 0.06 6.64
N ASN A 25 -23.64 -0.03 6.58
CA ASN A 25 -22.92 -0.31 5.34
C ASN A 25 -21.73 -1.25 5.58
N PHE A 26 -21.99 -2.55 5.49
CA PHE A 26 -20.92 -3.56 5.53
C PHE A 26 -20.39 -3.82 4.12
N VAL A 27 -19.08 -3.77 3.96
CA VAL A 27 -18.41 -4.00 2.68
C VAL A 27 -17.32 -5.05 2.82
N GLU A 28 -17.10 -5.79 1.75
CA GLU A 28 -15.94 -6.65 1.62
C GLU A 28 -14.74 -5.81 1.14
N GLY A 29 -13.63 -5.87 1.87
CA GLY A 29 -12.43 -5.13 1.48
C GLY A 29 -11.86 -5.66 0.17
N GLN A 30 -11.38 -4.75 -0.67
CA GLN A 30 -10.70 -5.09 -1.92
C GLN A 30 -9.19 -5.14 -1.70
N ASN A 31 -8.52 -6.05 -2.41
CA ASN A 31 -7.06 -6.18 -2.33
C ASN A 31 -6.39 -5.09 -3.14
N TYR A 32 -5.74 -4.18 -2.44
CA TYR A 32 -4.95 -3.07 -2.99
C TYR A 32 -3.51 -3.16 -2.52
N GLN A 33 -2.68 -2.30 -3.05
CA GLN A 33 -1.26 -2.19 -2.69
C GLN A 33 -0.84 -0.72 -2.65
N VAL A 34 0.21 -0.45 -1.88
CA VAL A 34 0.86 0.86 -1.87
C VAL A 34 1.68 1.01 -3.15
N ASN A 35 1.52 2.13 -3.85
CA ASN A 35 2.18 2.41 -5.13
C ASN A 35 3.21 3.54 -5.07
N VAL A 36 3.55 3.99 -3.88
CA VAL A 36 4.57 5.02 -3.62
C VAL A 36 5.65 4.45 -2.71
N PRO A 37 6.87 5.00 -2.69
CA PRO A 37 7.95 4.48 -1.83
C PRO A 37 7.57 4.42 -0.35
N PHE A 38 6.97 5.48 0.18
CA PHE A 38 6.51 5.58 1.56
C PHE A 38 5.15 6.29 1.61
N VAL A 39 4.31 5.87 2.53
CA VAL A 39 3.07 6.57 2.86
C VAL A 39 2.75 6.39 4.34
N ASP A 40 2.30 7.44 4.98
CA ASP A 40 1.86 7.39 6.36
C ASP A 40 0.42 6.88 6.46
N LEU A 41 0.20 5.91 7.33
CA LEU A 41 -1.13 5.46 7.71
C LEU A 41 -1.60 6.29 8.90
N LEU A 42 -2.62 7.12 8.67
CA LEU A 42 -3.12 8.07 9.66
C LEU A 42 -4.34 7.52 10.40
N GLY A 43 -4.46 7.85 11.67
CA GLY A 43 -5.63 7.44 12.48
C GLY A 43 -6.94 8.13 12.07
N ALA A 44 -6.84 9.29 11.44
CA ALA A 44 -7.94 10.04 10.87
C ALA A 44 -7.43 10.82 9.65
N PRO A 45 -8.31 11.26 8.73
CA PRO A 45 -7.88 12.12 7.63
C PRO A 45 -7.13 13.35 8.12
N GLY A 46 -5.87 13.52 7.67
CA GLY A 46 -5.01 14.60 8.13
C GLY A 46 -4.54 14.51 9.58
N GLY A 47 -4.78 13.39 10.24
CA GLY A 47 -4.45 13.17 11.64
C GLY A 47 -3.03 12.64 11.89
N GLU A 48 -2.82 12.04 13.05
CA GLU A 48 -1.53 11.51 13.45
C GLU A 48 -1.19 10.19 12.74
N ARG A 49 0.10 10.00 12.48
CA ARG A 49 0.62 8.76 11.90
C ARG A 49 0.65 7.65 12.94
N ASN A 50 0.00 6.54 12.61
CA ASN A 50 0.08 5.30 13.41
C ASN A 50 1.14 4.34 12.87
N ARG A 51 1.30 4.29 11.55
CA ARG A 51 2.26 3.42 10.85
C ARG A 51 2.78 4.14 9.61
N GLN A 52 3.85 3.62 9.07
CA GLN A 52 4.34 3.99 7.75
C GLN A 52 4.37 2.73 6.87
N LEU A 53 3.78 2.80 5.69
CA LEU A 53 3.74 1.71 4.73
C LEU A 53 4.74 1.99 3.61
N ILE A 54 5.21 0.91 2.98
CA ILE A 54 6.22 1.00 1.91
C ILE A 54 5.66 0.43 0.60
N TYR A 55 6.36 0.70 -0.48
CA TYR A 55 5.99 0.25 -1.83
C TYR A 55 5.67 -1.24 -1.86
N GLY A 56 4.55 -1.60 -2.45
CA GLY A 56 4.09 -2.97 -2.60
C GLY A 56 3.42 -3.58 -1.38
N SER A 57 3.30 -2.85 -0.26
CA SER A 57 2.55 -3.32 0.90
C SER A 57 1.11 -3.64 0.53
N LYS A 58 0.63 -4.82 0.91
CA LYS A 58 -0.76 -5.24 0.68
C LYS A 58 -1.68 -4.62 1.71
N VAL A 59 -2.80 -4.11 1.24
CA VAL A 59 -3.83 -3.52 2.09
C VAL A 59 -5.22 -3.98 1.65
N LYS A 60 -6.18 -3.96 2.56
CA LYS A 60 -7.60 -4.03 2.26
C LYS A 60 -8.14 -2.63 2.12
N TYR A 61 -8.79 -2.34 1.01
CA TYR A 61 -9.41 -1.03 0.74
C TYR A 61 -10.91 -1.13 0.93
N PHE A 62 -11.48 -0.25 1.76
CA PHE A 62 -12.90 -0.29 2.11
C PHE A 62 -13.72 0.85 1.53
N GLY A 63 -13.10 1.95 1.14
CA GLY A 63 -13.82 3.08 0.57
C GLY A 63 -13.05 4.40 0.70
N GLU A 64 -13.54 5.41 0.01
CA GLU A 64 -12.93 6.74 -0.04
C GLU A 64 -13.87 7.79 0.53
N THR A 65 -13.31 8.75 1.25
CA THR A 65 -14.00 9.96 1.73
C THR A 65 -13.07 11.16 1.55
N ASP A 66 -13.47 12.13 0.74
CA ASP A 66 -12.73 13.38 0.49
C ASP A 66 -11.25 13.16 0.10
N GLY A 67 -10.99 12.18 -0.75
CA GLY A 67 -9.63 11.86 -1.22
C GLY A 67 -8.82 10.99 -0.28
N TRP A 68 -9.39 10.57 0.86
CA TRP A 68 -8.75 9.67 1.81
C TRP A 68 -9.31 8.25 1.68
N ALA A 69 -8.44 7.28 1.46
CA ALA A 69 -8.80 5.87 1.41
C ALA A 69 -8.75 5.27 2.82
N PHE A 70 -9.83 4.61 3.23
CA PHE A 70 -9.87 3.83 4.46
C PHE A 70 -9.38 2.43 4.18
N ILE A 71 -8.29 2.03 4.84
CA ILE A 71 -7.60 0.77 4.57
C ILE A 71 -7.25 0.02 5.86
N GLN A 72 -6.95 -1.26 5.69
CA GLN A 72 -6.31 -2.09 6.72
C GLN A 72 -5.03 -2.69 6.16
N ASN A 73 -3.92 -2.50 6.87
CA ASN A 73 -2.65 -3.09 6.49
C ASN A 73 -2.67 -4.60 6.72
N ALA A 74 -2.32 -5.37 5.70
CA ALA A 74 -2.37 -6.83 5.79
C ALA A 74 -1.33 -7.43 6.74
N TYR A 75 -0.21 -6.73 6.95
CA TYR A 75 0.90 -7.23 7.76
C TYR A 75 0.60 -7.20 9.27
N ASP A 76 0.03 -6.11 9.78
CA ASP A 76 -0.17 -5.90 11.22
C ASP A 76 -1.61 -5.58 11.61
N ASP A 77 -2.55 -5.64 10.66
CA ASP A 77 -3.98 -5.37 10.81
C ASP A 77 -4.32 -3.93 11.22
N TYR A 78 -3.37 -3.01 11.23
CA TYR A 78 -3.64 -1.61 11.53
C TYR A 78 -4.56 -1.00 10.48
N VAL A 79 -5.58 -0.30 10.94
CA VAL A 79 -6.51 0.45 10.09
C VAL A 79 -6.20 1.92 10.14
N GLY A 80 -6.55 2.63 9.08
CA GLY A 80 -6.39 4.07 9.00
C GLY A 80 -6.60 4.59 7.59
N TYR A 81 -6.06 5.78 7.37
CA TYR A 81 -6.29 6.55 6.15
C TYR A 81 -4.97 6.85 5.45
N VAL A 82 -4.99 6.70 4.14
CA VAL A 82 -3.92 7.13 3.23
C VAL A 82 -4.54 7.95 2.11
N PRO A 83 -3.80 8.87 1.47
CA PRO A 83 -4.30 9.55 0.27
C PRO A 83 -4.67 8.49 -0.79
N ARG A 84 -5.83 8.66 -1.43
CA ARG A 84 -6.38 7.67 -2.37
C ARG A 84 -5.42 7.33 -3.51
N GLU A 85 -4.66 8.29 -4.00
CA GLU A 85 -3.72 8.12 -5.10
C GLU A 85 -2.48 7.28 -4.75
N THR A 86 -2.24 7.01 -3.46
CA THR A 86 -1.08 6.24 -3.00
C THR A 86 -1.30 4.73 -3.03
N ILE A 87 -2.49 4.28 -3.41
CA ILE A 87 -2.81 2.86 -3.54
C ILE A 87 -3.45 2.56 -4.90
N ASN A 88 -3.27 1.34 -5.36
CA ASN A 88 -3.92 0.81 -6.56
C ASN A 88 -4.21 -0.68 -6.39
N LEU A 89 -4.86 -1.28 -7.39
CA LEU A 89 -5.19 -2.71 -7.36
C LEU A 89 -3.93 -3.55 -7.15
N ALA A 90 -4.02 -4.52 -6.25
CA ALA A 90 -2.91 -5.41 -5.94
C ALA A 90 -2.54 -6.25 -7.17
N THR A 91 -1.23 -6.41 -7.38
CA THR A 91 -0.65 -7.27 -8.39
C THR A 91 0.17 -8.38 -7.74
N ASN A 92 0.50 -9.42 -8.50
CA ASN A 92 1.31 -10.51 -8.01
C ASN A 92 2.76 -10.03 -7.84
N LYS A 93 3.31 -10.15 -6.63
CA LYS A 93 4.69 -9.75 -6.34
C LYS A 93 5.63 -10.94 -6.44
N THR A 94 6.76 -10.74 -7.10
CA THR A 94 7.73 -11.80 -7.37
C THR A 94 9.07 -11.59 -6.66
N HIS A 95 9.39 -10.34 -6.31
CA HIS A 95 10.68 -9.97 -5.72
C HIS A 95 10.48 -9.01 -4.56
N ILE A 96 11.46 -8.99 -3.67
CA ILE A 96 11.54 -8.07 -2.55
C ILE A 96 12.88 -7.34 -2.61
N VAL A 97 12.88 -6.03 -2.33
CA VAL A 97 14.10 -5.24 -2.24
C VAL A 97 14.86 -5.64 -0.98
N SER A 98 16.10 -6.11 -1.13
CA SER A 98 16.94 -6.57 -0.02
C SER A 98 18.02 -5.56 0.38
N ALA A 99 18.26 -4.53 -0.43
CA ALA A 99 19.16 -3.42 -0.09
C ALA A 99 18.43 -2.35 0.75
N PRO A 100 19.14 -1.56 1.58
CA PRO A 100 18.52 -0.49 2.36
C PRO A 100 17.72 0.50 1.51
N LEU A 101 18.26 0.87 0.34
CA LEU A 101 17.58 1.67 -0.68
C LEU A 101 18.00 1.17 -2.05
N SER A 102 17.09 1.14 -3.00
CA SER A 102 17.37 0.79 -4.39
C SER A 102 16.79 1.84 -5.32
N HIS A 103 17.60 2.33 -6.24
CA HIS A 103 17.16 3.27 -7.26
C HIS A 103 16.40 2.55 -8.37
N VAL A 104 15.34 3.17 -8.85
CA VAL A 104 14.58 2.73 -10.03
C VAL A 104 14.94 3.66 -11.18
N PHE A 105 15.38 3.09 -12.29
CA PHE A 105 15.82 3.81 -13.48
C PHE A 105 14.79 3.70 -14.61
N SER A 106 14.77 4.69 -15.50
CA SER A 106 13.86 4.69 -16.64
C SER A 106 14.22 3.64 -17.70
N GLU A 107 15.49 3.25 -17.76
CA GLU A 107 16.04 2.25 -18.69
C GLU A 107 17.03 1.33 -17.97
N PRO A 108 17.35 0.14 -18.52
CA PRO A 108 18.33 -0.77 -17.92
C PRO A 108 19.77 -0.26 -18.10
N ASN A 109 20.03 0.92 -17.60
CA ASN A 109 21.30 1.63 -17.70
C ASN A 109 21.44 2.58 -16.51
N ILE A 110 22.55 2.44 -15.77
CA ILE A 110 22.85 3.27 -14.59
C ILE A 110 22.95 4.77 -14.90
N LYS A 111 23.18 5.11 -16.17
CA LYS A 111 23.23 6.52 -16.65
C LYS A 111 21.87 7.07 -17.04
N SER A 112 20.83 6.23 -17.07
CA SER A 112 19.48 6.69 -17.33
C SER A 112 18.90 7.43 -16.13
N LYS A 113 17.73 8.05 -16.30
CA LYS A 113 17.09 8.84 -15.26
C LYS A 113 16.69 7.95 -14.06
N ASN A 114 17.07 8.37 -12.86
CA ASN A 114 16.53 7.81 -11.62
C ASN A 114 15.13 8.38 -11.39
N ILE A 115 14.13 7.54 -11.49
CA ILE A 115 12.72 7.95 -11.40
C ILE A 115 12.08 7.66 -10.05
N ALA A 116 12.70 6.82 -9.21
CA ALA A 116 12.23 6.52 -7.88
C ALA A 116 13.34 5.87 -7.05
N THR A 117 13.12 5.83 -5.75
CA THR A 117 13.98 5.08 -4.82
C THR A 117 13.07 4.26 -3.91
N LEU A 118 13.32 2.95 -3.86
CA LEU A 118 12.52 2.02 -3.07
C LEU A 118 13.27 1.60 -1.80
N PRO A 119 12.61 1.61 -0.64
CA PRO A 119 13.20 1.16 0.62
C PRO A 119 13.32 -0.35 0.69
N LEU A 120 14.11 -0.82 1.65
CA LEU A 120 14.22 -2.23 2.03
C LEU A 120 12.82 -2.82 2.26
N ALA A 121 12.63 -4.05 1.82
CA ALA A 121 11.40 -4.83 1.92
C ALA A 121 10.26 -4.37 0.99
N SER A 122 10.47 -3.38 0.13
CA SER A 122 9.53 -3.08 -0.96
C SER A 122 9.29 -4.31 -1.81
N LYS A 123 8.04 -4.55 -2.19
CA LYS A 123 7.66 -5.70 -3.03
C LYS A 123 7.36 -5.24 -4.44
N VAL A 124 7.94 -5.92 -5.41
CA VAL A 124 7.86 -5.56 -6.83
C VAL A 124 7.49 -6.76 -7.68
N SER A 125 6.91 -6.51 -8.84
CA SER A 125 6.61 -7.52 -9.85
C SER A 125 7.69 -7.47 -10.94
N GLY A 126 8.63 -8.42 -10.89
CA GLY A 126 9.70 -8.54 -11.87
C GLY A 126 9.19 -9.14 -13.18
N LYS A 127 9.65 -8.60 -14.31
CA LYS A 127 9.27 -9.07 -15.65
C LYS A 127 10.42 -9.75 -16.35
N LYS A 128 11.50 -9.05 -16.61
CA LYS A 128 12.68 -9.55 -17.31
C LYS A 128 13.97 -8.92 -16.77
N VAL A 129 15.08 -9.55 -17.06
CA VAL A 129 16.43 -9.04 -16.74
C VAL A 129 17.11 -8.59 -18.03
N GLU A 130 17.70 -7.41 -18.02
CA GLU A 130 18.47 -6.85 -19.12
C GLU A 130 19.62 -6.00 -18.55
N ASN A 131 20.84 -6.20 -19.02
CA ASN A 131 22.04 -5.50 -18.54
C ASN A 131 22.19 -5.53 -17.01
N ASP A 132 21.87 -6.65 -16.37
CA ASP A 132 21.87 -6.86 -14.92
C ASP A 132 20.80 -6.03 -14.16
N PHE A 133 19.83 -5.48 -14.86
CA PHE A 133 18.67 -4.81 -14.26
C PHE A 133 17.43 -5.68 -14.38
N LEU A 134 16.59 -5.63 -13.35
CA LEU A 134 15.26 -6.25 -13.35
C LEU A 134 14.21 -5.22 -13.73
N GLU A 135 13.43 -5.52 -14.76
CA GLU A 135 12.26 -4.71 -15.10
C GLU A 135 11.15 -4.94 -14.07
N ILE A 136 10.62 -3.87 -13.50
CA ILE A 136 9.51 -3.87 -12.57
C ILE A 136 8.38 -2.99 -13.13
N GLU A 137 7.26 -2.85 -12.37
CA GLU A 137 6.07 -2.12 -12.81
C GLU A 137 6.36 -0.68 -13.27
N THR A 138 7.35 -0.04 -12.65
CA THR A 138 7.62 1.40 -12.83
C THR A 138 8.92 1.71 -13.54
N GLY A 139 9.76 0.72 -13.79
CA GLY A 139 11.07 0.94 -14.42
C GLY A 139 12.00 -0.23 -14.20
N TRP A 140 13.29 0.06 -13.99
CA TRP A 140 14.36 -0.93 -13.88
C TRP A 140 15.14 -0.75 -12.58
N ILE A 141 15.34 -1.84 -11.87
CA ILE A 141 16.02 -1.85 -10.57
C ILE A 141 17.22 -2.79 -10.57
#